data_032d70b76e03655ab9c7370a81a4c636
#
_entry.id   032d70b76e03655ab9c7370a81a4c636
#
_cell.length_a   1.000
_cell.length_b   1.000
_cell.length_c   1.000
_cell.angle_alpha   90.00
_cell.angle_beta   90.00
_cell.angle_gamma   90.00
#
_symmetry.space_group_name_H-M   'P 1'
#
loop_
_entity.id
_entity.type
_entity.pdbx_description
1 polymer ?
#
loop_
_entity_poly.entity_id
_entity_poly.type
_entity_poly.pdbx_seq_one_letter_code
_entity_poly.pdbx_strand_id
1 'polypeptide(L)'
;TLKATYARFFDTLKYALYVIVHPADGFWDLIHAKRGSYAAANFIVFLTLLTQIWRLRFTSFVVMNVHWETVNVFEEFATVLLPLGIFCICNWALTTLFDGKGHLGDVYMGTGYALAPYPLIQIPIIIFSNFVAVDEVAFYNIFDTISILWCAMLLFMAMMMIHQYGFFKTLLFTIFT
;
A
#
# COMPACT_ATOMS: atom_id res chain seq x y z
N THR A 1 28.51 2.68 9.08
CA THR A 1 28.85 1.25 9.08
C THR A 1 27.62 0.43 8.73
N LEU A 2 27.78 -0.69 8.01
CA LEU A 2 26.70 -1.54 7.49
C LEU A 2 25.66 -1.90 8.57
N LYS A 3 26.09 -2.25 9.80
CA LYS A 3 25.18 -2.56 10.91
C LYS A 3 24.21 -1.44 11.27
N ALA A 4 24.64 -0.19 11.23
CA ALA A 4 23.79 0.96 11.53
C ALA A 4 22.73 1.18 10.41
N THR A 5 23.10 0.91 9.15
CA THR A 5 22.18 1.01 8.01
C THR A 5 21.10 -0.06 8.08
N TYR A 6 21.46 -1.31 8.41
CA TYR A 6 20.48 -2.40 8.60
C TYR A 6 19.57 -2.13 9.80
N ALA A 7 20.11 -1.69 10.93
CA ALA A 7 19.29 -1.35 12.10
C ALA A 7 18.27 -0.26 11.76
N ARG A 8 18.69 0.80 11.07
CA ARG A 8 17.78 1.87 10.63
C ARG A 8 16.71 1.35 9.66
N PHE A 9 17.05 0.45 8.74
CA PHE A 9 16.08 -0.15 7.82
C PHE A 9 15.01 -0.94 8.58
N PHE A 10 15.40 -1.80 9.52
CA PHE A 10 14.44 -2.54 10.33
C PHE A 10 13.58 -1.65 11.22
N ASP A 11 14.14 -0.57 11.76
CA ASP A 11 13.37 0.39 12.56
C ASP A 11 12.33 1.13 11.69
N THR A 12 12.70 1.53 10.46
CA THR A 12 11.74 2.17 9.53
C THR A 12 10.69 1.19 9.02
N LEU A 13 11.02 -0.09 8.91
CA LEU A 13 10.05 -1.13 8.55
C LEU A 13 9.08 -1.42 9.71
N LYS A 14 9.57 -1.51 10.95
CA LYS A 14 8.70 -1.60 12.14
C LYS A 14 7.79 -0.38 12.27
N TYR A 15 8.28 0.78 11.86
CA TYR A 15 7.48 1.99 11.86
C TYR A 15 6.25 1.89 10.94
N ALA A 16 6.31 1.09 9.86
CA ALA A 16 5.14 0.83 9.03
C ALA A 16 3.98 0.18 9.81
N LEU A 17 4.28 -0.69 10.78
CA LEU A 17 3.26 -1.27 11.66
C LEU A 17 2.62 -0.22 12.58
N TYR A 18 3.41 0.75 13.05
CA TYR A 18 2.89 1.87 13.83
C TYR A 18 1.95 2.75 13.00
N VAL A 19 2.32 3.05 11.75
CA VAL A 19 1.50 3.82 10.80
C VAL A 19 0.16 3.16 10.54
N ILE A 20 0.09 1.82 10.46
CA ILE A 20 -1.15 1.08 10.24
C ILE A 20 -2.16 1.33 11.37
N VAL A 21 -1.70 1.41 12.62
CA VAL A 21 -2.57 1.55 13.82
C VAL A 21 -2.82 3.01 14.17
N HIS A 22 -1.84 3.90 13.93
CA HIS A 22 -1.89 5.33 14.22
C HIS A 22 -1.62 6.15 12.95
N PRO A 23 -2.56 6.19 11.99
CA PRO A 23 -2.28 6.75 10.67
C PRO A 23 -2.00 8.26 10.69
N ALA A 24 -2.73 9.04 11.48
CA ALA A 24 -2.54 10.49 11.54
C ALA A 24 -1.14 10.86 12.05
N ASP A 25 -0.79 10.41 13.25
CA ASP A 25 0.52 10.70 13.86
C ASP A 25 1.64 10.00 13.09
N GLY A 26 1.38 8.78 12.59
CA GLY A 26 2.33 8.00 11.83
C GLY A 26 2.76 8.68 10.54
N PHE A 27 1.83 9.15 9.71
CA PHE A 27 2.16 9.86 8.47
C PHE A 27 2.72 11.26 8.73
N TRP A 28 2.27 11.93 9.78
CA TRP A 28 2.85 13.22 10.16
C TRP A 28 4.34 13.08 10.51
N ASP A 29 4.68 12.17 11.39
CA ASP A 29 6.05 11.91 11.82
C ASP A 29 6.92 11.33 10.68
N LEU A 30 6.31 10.54 9.79
CA LEU A 30 7.00 9.95 8.64
C LEU A 30 7.64 11.02 7.77
N ILE A 31 6.93 12.13 7.55
CA ILE A 31 7.37 13.23 6.70
C ILE A 31 8.14 14.28 7.51
N HIS A 32 7.57 14.79 8.61
CA HIS A 32 8.12 15.93 9.37
C HIS A 32 9.27 15.53 10.30
N ALA A 33 9.15 14.40 10.99
CA ALA A 33 10.23 13.86 11.82
C ALA A 33 11.23 12.99 11.05
N LYS A 34 11.07 12.85 9.70
CA LYS A 34 11.92 12.04 8.81
C LYS A 34 12.12 10.60 9.31
N ARG A 35 11.08 10.02 9.91
CA ARG A 35 11.08 8.62 10.35
C ARG A 35 10.90 7.64 9.21
N GLY A 36 10.40 8.10 8.05
CA GLY A 36 10.27 7.30 6.84
C GLY A 36 11.60 7.06 6.13
N SER A 37 11.61 6.04 5.28
CA SER A 37 12.74 5.72 4.41
C SER A 37 12.22 5.25 3.06
N TYR A 38 12.82 5.75 1.98
CA TYR A 38 12.55 5.25 0.63
C TYR A 38 12.87 3.75 0.49
N ALA A 39 13.90 3.26 1.20
CA ALA A 39 14.25 1.85 1.19
C ALA A 39 13.12 0.98 1.78
N ALA A 40 12.50 1.43 2.88
CA ALA A 40 11.36 0.72 3.48
C ALA A 40 10.11 0.83 2.59
N ALA A 41 9.83 2.00 2.00
CA ALA A 41 8.73 2.17 1.04
C ALA A 41 8.89 1.23 -0.17
N ASN A 42 10.07 1.20 -0.79
CA ASN A 42 10.38 0.29 -1.90
C ASN A 42 10.24 -1.18 -1.50
N PHE A 43 10.66 -1.54 -0.28
CA PHE A 43 10.52 -2.91 0.22
C PHE A 43 9.05 -3.29 0.40
N ILE A 44 8.20 -2.39 0.91
CA ILE A 44 6.75 -2.62 1.06
C ILE A 44 6.10 -2.78 -0.32
N VAL A 45 6.42 -1.90 -1.28
CA VAL A 45 5.94 -2.02 -2.67
C VAL A 45 6.38 -3.35 -3.29
N PHE A 46 7.64 -3.73 -3.12
CA PHE A 46 8.15 -5.02 -3.59
C PHE A 46 7.43 -6.20 -2.93
N LEU A 47 7.18 -6.13 -1.63
CA LEU A 47 6.43 -7.16 -0.90
C LEU A 47 4.98 -7.24 -1.39
N THR A 48 4.36 -6.11 -1.71
CA THR A 48 3.02 -6.06 -2.33
C THR A 48 3.00 -6.76 -3.68
N LEU A 49 4.00 -6.52 -4.53
CA LEU A 49 4.16 -7.19 -5.81
C LEU A 49 4.34 -8.70 -5.66
N LEU A 50 5.20 -9.12 -4.74
CA LEU A 50 5.38 -10.55 -4.43
C LEU A 50 4.08 -11.18 -3.92
N THR A 51 3.34 -10.48 -3.08
CA THR A 51 2.07 -10.96 -2.55
C THR A 51 1.04 -11.13 -3.68
N GLN A 52 1.00 -10.24 -4.66
CA GLN A 52 0.13 -10.36 -5.83
C GLN A 52 0.44 -11.61 -6.64
N ILE A 53 1.73 -11.88 -6.94
CA ILE A 53 2.15 -13.09 -7.62
C ILE A 53 1.84 -14.34 -6.77
N TRP A 54 2.08 -14.25 -5.47
CA TRP A 54 1.81 -15.35 -4.54
C TRP A 54 0.32 -15.65 -4.46
N ARG A 55 -0.54 -14.63 -4.48
CA ARG A 55 -1.98 -14.76 -4.56
C ARG A 55 -2.40 -15.58 -5.78
N LEU A 56 -1.88 -15.29 -6.97
CA LEU A 56 -2.18 -16.04 -8.19
C LEU A 56 -1.76 -17.51 -8.09
N ARG A 57 -0.64 -17.80 -7.43
CA ARG A 57 -0.05 -19.15 -7.39
C ARG A 57 -0.60 -20.04 -6.30
N PHE A 58 -0.90 -19.47 -5.14
CA PHE A 58 -1.19 -20.22 -3.91
C PHE A 58 -2.63 -20.05 -3.40
N THR A 59 -3.44 -19.19 -4.00
CA THR A 59 -4.86 -19.13 -3.66
C THR A 59 -5.56 -20.38 -4.17
N SER A 60 -6.45 -20.94 -3.34
CA SER A 60 -7.22 -22.13 -3.67
C SER A 60 -8.04 -21.93 -4.95
N PHE A 61 -8.11 -22.98 -5.77
CA PHE A 61 -8.97 -23.05 -6.93
C PHE A 61 -10.45 -22.77 -6.63
N VAL A 62 -10.89 -23.11 -5.44
CA VAL A 62 -12.26 -22.85 -4.96
C VAL A 62 -12.58 -21.35 -4.89
N VAL A 63 -11.58 -20.56 -4.54
CA VAL A 63 -11.70 -19.10 -4.38
C VAL A 63 -11.42 -18.37 -5.68
N MET A 64 -10.40 -18.80 -6.42
CA MET A 64 -9.93 -18.12 -7.61
C MET A 64 -9.52 -19.14 -8.69
N ASN A 65 -10.26 -19.15 -9.80
CA ASN A 65 -9.93 -19.98 -10.94
C ASN A 65 -8.98 -19.25 -11.88
N VAL A 66 -7.69 -19.54 -11.78
CA VAL A 66 -6.64 -18.91 -12.59
C VAL A 66 -6.33 -19.77 -13.81
N HIS A 67 -6.49 -19.20 -15.00
CA HIS A 67 -6.08 -19.80 -16.27
C HIS A 67 -4.60 -19.45 -16.52
N TRP A 68 -3.70 -20.36 -16.16
CA TRP A 68 -2.26 -20.14 -16.24
C TRP A 68 -1.73 -19.80 -17.63
N GLU A 69 -2.43 -20.23 -18.68
CA GLU A 69 -2.09 -19.93 -20.07
C GLU A 69 -2.21 -18.44 -20.43
N THR A 70 -3.02 -17.71 -19.67
CA THR A 70 -3.27 -16.27 -19.88
C THR A 70 -2.55 -15.36 -18.89
N VAL A 71 -1.90 -15.92 -17.87
CA VAL A 71 -1.19 -15.13 -16.84
C VAL A 71 0.11 -14.56 -17.40
N ASN A 72 0.18 -13.25 -17.49
CA ASN A 72 1.38 -12.52 -17.86
C ASN A 72 1.95 -11.79 -16.63
N VAL A 73 3.12 -12.21 -16.18
CA VAL A 73 3.78 -11.63 -14.99
C VAL A 73 4.02 -10.12 -15.15
N PHE A 74 4.30 -9.65 -16.36
CA PHE A 74 4.48 -8.21 -16.63
C PHE A 74 3.18 -7.43 -16.45
N GLU A 75 2.04 -8.01 -16.82
CA GLU A 75 0.73 -7.39 -16.59
C GLU A 75 0.45 -7.29 -15.09
N GLU A 76 0.77 -8.32 -14.32
CA GLU A 76 0.60 -8.30 -12.86
C GLU A 76 1.49 -7.24 -12.18
N PHE A 77 2.72 -7.06 -12.63
CA PHE A 77 3.54 -5.94 -12.17
C PHE A 77 2.94 -4.60 -12.56
N ALA A 78 2.44 -4.49 -13.78
CA ALA A 78 1.82 -3.28 -14.27
C ALA A 78 0.56 -2.90 -13.49
N THR A 79 -0.28 -3.86 -13.07
CA THR A 79 -1.50 -3.61 -12.28
C THR A 79 -1.24 -2.93 -10.95
N VAL A 80 -0.04 -3.08 -10.37
CA VAL A 80 0.35 -2.42 -9.12
C VAL A 80 1.17 -1.16 -9.40
N LEU A 81 2.19 -1.26 -10.25
CA LEU A 81 3.16 -0.16 -10.44
C LEU A 81 2.57 0.99 -11.25
N LEU A 82 1.74 0.73 -12.26
CA LEU A 82 1.15 1.79 -13.08
C LEU A 82 0.18 2.67 -12.27
N PRO A 83 -0.82 2.12 -11.55
CA PRO A 83 -1.69 2.95 -10.71
C PRO A 83 -0.91 3.70 -9.63
N LEU A 84 0.07 3.06 -8.99
CA LEU A 84 0.92 3.71 -7.99
C LEU A 84 1.70 4.88 -8.59
N GLY A 85 2.35 4.69 -9.74
CA GLY A 85 3.13 5.73 -10.41
C GLY A 85 2.26 6.87 -10.91
N ILE A 86 1.13 6.55 -11.58
CA ILE A 86 0.18 7.53 -12.08
C ILE A 86 -0.40 8.33 -10.91
N PHE A 87 -0.85 7.66 -9.84
CA PHE A 87 -1.36 8.32 -8.65
C PHE A 87 -0.34 9.30 -8.06
N CYS A 88 0.92 8.87 -7.85
CA CYS A 88 1.94 9.75 -7.28
C CYS A 88 2.19 10.98 -8.14
N ILE A 89 2.31 10.82 -9.46
CA ILE A 89 2.57 11.92 -10.40
C ILE A 89 1.36 12.86 -10.49
N CYS A 90 0.17 12.32 -10.70
CA CYS A 90 -1.06 13.10 -10.83
C CYS A 90 -1.39 13.84 -9.54
N ASN A 91 -1.28 13.18 -8.39
CA ASN A 91 -1.53 13.79 -7.09
C ASN A 91 -0.56 14.93 -6.81
N TRP A 92 0.74 14.70 -7.03
CA TRP A 92 1.74 15.74 -6.87
C TRP A 92 1.52 16.92 -7.83
N ALA A 93 1.26 16.66 -9.11
CA ALA A 93 1.03 17.70 -10.10
C ALA A 93 -0.21 18.54 -9.75
N LEU A 94 -1.31 17.87 -9.41
CA LEU A 94 -2.56 18.52 -9.06
C LEU A 94 -2.44 19.34 -7.77
N THR A 95 -1.84 18.78 -6.73
CA THR A 95 -1.69 19.47 -5.44
C THR A 95 -0.69 20.62 -5.50
N THR A 96 0.33 20.56 -6.37
CA THR A 96 1.26 21.67 -6.59
C THR A 96 0.55 22.91 -7.14
N LEU A 97 -0.50 22.73 -7.95
CA LEU A 97 -1.32 23.84 -8.48
C LEU A 97 -2.22 24.50 -7.42
N PHE A 98 -2.48 23.82 -6.29
CA PHE A 98 -3.42 24.23 -5.26
C PHE A 98 -2.79 24.39 -3.87
N ASP A 99 -1.56 24.88 -3.82
CA ASP A 99 -0.80 25.18 -2.59
C ASP A 99 -0.53 23.96 -1.69
N GLY A 100 -0.42 22.77 -2.27
CA GLY A 100 0.02 21.58 -1.56
C GLY A 100 1.50 21.66 -1.16
N LYS A 101 1.82 21.26 0.08
CA LYS A 101 3.18 21.35 0.62
C LYS A 101 4.04 20.13 0.36
N GLY A 102 3.44 19.01 -0.07
CA GLY A 102 4.13 17.75 -0.29
C GLY A 102 4.99 17.74 -1.56
N HIS A 103 6.21 17.21 -1.46
CA HIS A 103 7.05 16.90 -2.61
C HIS A 103 6.68 15.53 -3.21
N LEU A 104 7.00 15.30 -4.48
CA LEU A 104 6.76 14.00 -5.15
C LEU A 104 7.33 12.82 -4.35
N GLY A 105 8.52 13.00 -3.75
CA GLY A 105 9.13 11.96 -2.92
C GLY A 105 8.34 11.65 -1.65
N ASP A 106 7.71 12.66 -1.04
CA ASP A 106 6.87 12.48 0.15
C ASP A 106 5.57 11.74 -0.21
N VAL A 107 4.96 12.10 -1.36
CA VAL A 107 3.78 11.41 -1.90
C VAL A 107 4.09 9.94 -2.18
N TYR A 108 5.22 9.65 -2.85
CA TYR A 108 5.66 8.29 -3.12
C TYR A 108 5.90 7.49 -1.83
N MET A 109 6.62 8.09 -0.87
CA MET A 109 6.92 7.44 0.40
C MET A 109 5.64 7.16 1.18
N GLY A 110 4.73 8.13 1.30
CA GLY A 110 3.43 7.96 1.95
C GLY A 110 2.58 6.88 1.29
N THR A 111 2.52 6.86 -0.05
CA THR A 111 1.81 5.85 -0.82
C THR A 111 2.40 4.46 -0.59
N GLY A 112 3.74 4.32 -0.59
CA GLY A 112 4.41 3.06 -0.31
C GLY A 112 4.09 2.51 1.09
N TYR A 113 4.11 3.36 2.12
CA TYR A 113 3.73 2.95 3.47
C TYR A 113 2.23 2.64 3.61
N ALA A 114 1.37 3.32 2.86
CA ALA A 114 -0.07 3.04 2.85
C ALA A 114 -0.42 1.65 2.30
N LEU A 115 0.45 1.04 1.49
CA LEU A 115 0.27 -0.33 1.01
C LEU A 115 0.65 -1.41 2.02
N ALA A 116 1.25 -1.06 3.17
CA ALA A 116 1.72 -2.03 4.16
C ALA A 116 0.65 -3.01 4.70
N PRO A 117 -0.63 -2.66 4.90
CA PRO A 117 -1.65 -3.61 5.33
C PRO A 117 -1.92 -4.71 4.30
N TYR A 118 -1.76 -4.43 3.00
CA TYR A 118 -2.08 -5.37 1.93
C TYR A 118 -1.32 -6.70 2.10
N PRO A 119 0.03 -6.76 2.09
CA PRO A 119 0.73 -8.02 2.27
C PRO A 119 0.47 -8.65 3.64
N LEU A 120 0.28 -7.86 4.70
CA LEU A 120 0.04 -8.36 6.06
C LEU A 120 -1.29 -9.13 6.17
N ILE A 121 -2.33 -8.68 5.48
CA ILE A 121 -3.65 -9.32 5.49
C ILE A 121 -3.69 -10.42 4.42
N GLN A 122 -3.16 -10.17 3.23
CA GLN A 122 -3.24 -11.09 2.10
C GLN A 122 -2.46 -12.39 2.33
N ILE A 123 -1.25 -12.32 2.89
CA ILE A 123 -0.45 -13.55 3.10
C ILE A 123 -1.17 -14.57 3.98
N PRO A 124 -1.73 -14.21 5.16
CA PRO A 124 -2.53 -15.14 5.96
C PRO A 124 -3.76 -15.67 5.25
N ILE A 125 -4.51 -14.83 4.53
CA ILE A 125 -5.75 -15.28 3.87
C ILE A 125 -5.50 -16.14 2.64
N ILE A 126 -4.39 -15.97 1.94
CA ILE A 126 -3.96 -16.88 0.86
C ILE A 126 -3.70 -18.28 1.43
N ILE A 127 -3.00 -18.37 2.56
CA ILE A 127 -2.75 -19.66 3.24
C ILE A 127 -4.09 -20.25 3.70
N PHE A 128 -4.94 -19.44 4.33
CA PHE A 128 -6.25 -19.86 4.81
C PHE A 128 -7.17 -20.33 3.67
N SER A 129 -7.09 -19.75 2.47
CA SER A 129 -7.91 -20.12 1.31
C SER A 129 -7.82 -21.60 0.95
N ASN A 130 -6.70 -22.27 1.26
CA ASN A 130 -6.51 -23.70 0.98
C ASN A 130 -7.27 -24.64 1.92
N PHE A 131 -7.83 -24.10 3.00
CA PHE A 131 -8.63 -24.85 3.99
C PHE A 131 -10.13 -24.48 3.90
N VAL A 132 -10.49 -23.53 3.05
CA VAL A 132 -11.84 -22.98 2.92
C VAL A 132 -12.72 -23.87 2.02
N ALA A 133 -13.93 -24.19 2.46
CA ALA A 133 -14.95 -24.83 1.65
C ALA A 133 -15.68 -23.79 0.76
N VAL A 134 -16.42 -24.27 -0.27
CA VAL A 134 -17.15 -23.41 -1.22
C VAL A 134 -18.10 -22.43 -0.50
N ASP A 135 -18.77 -22.90 0.54
CA ASP A 135 -19.72 -22.10 1.31
C ASP A 135 -19.05 -20.98 2.14
N GLU A 136 -17.74 -21.08 2.35
CA GLU A 136 -16.96 -20.16 3.18
C GLU A 136 -16.16 -19.11 2.38
N VAL A 137 -16.24 -19.14 1.05
CA VAL A 137 -15.55 -18.20 0.15
C VAL A 137 -15.91 -16.74 0.48
N ALA A 138 -17.11 -16.51 1.02
CA ALA A 138 -17.53 -15.18 1.47
C ALA A 138 -16.57 -14.56 2.51
N PHE A 139 -15.99 -15.36 3.42
CA PHE A 139 -15.02 -14.87 4.40
C PHE A 139 -13.73 -14.38 3.73
N TYR A 140 -13.23 -15.15 2.74
CA TYR A 140 -12.08 -14.72 1.96
C TYR A 140 -12.32 -13.35 1.31
N ASN A 141 -13.47 -13.18 0.64
CA ASN A 141 -13.81 -11.92 -0.04
C ASN A 141 -13.97 -10.75 0.94
N ILE A 142 -14.46 -10.98 2.16
CA ILE A 142 -14.56 -9.96 3.20
C ILE A 142 -13.15 -9.48 3.59
N PHE A 143 -12.22 -10.37 3.88
CA PHE A 143 -10.86 -10.00 4.26
C PHE A 143 -10.08 -9.35 3.11
N ASP A 144 -10.28 -9.82 1.87
CA ASP A 144 -9.72 -9.19 0.68
C ASP A 144 -10.21 -7.73 0.56
N THR A 145 -11.51 -7.52 0.68
CA THR A 145 -12.12 -6.19 0.67
C THR A 145 -11.60 -5.31 1.81
N ILE A 146 -11.49 -5.84 3.03
CA ILE A 146 -10.94 -5.12 4.18
C ILE A 146 -9.51 -4.67 3.91
N SER A 147 -8.67 -5.52 3.30
CA SER A 147 -7.27 -5.18 3.01
C SER A 147 -7.17 -3.98 2.06
N ILE A 148 -8.00 -3.95 1.02
CA ILE A 148 -8.05 -2.86 0.04
C ILE A 148 -8.59 -1.57 0.67
N LEU A 149 -9.69 -1.65 1.42
CA LEU A 149 -10.28 -0.50 2.10
C LEU A 149 -9.32 0.10 3.13
N TRP A 150 -8.57 -0.73 3.84
CA TRP A 150 -7.57 -0.26 4.81
C TRP A 150 -6.43 0.50 4.11
N CYS A 151 -5.93 -0.04 3.00
CA CYS A 151 -4.93 0.67 2.19
C CYS A 151 -5.47 2.01 1.65
N ALA A 152 -6.71 2.04 1.17
CA ALA A 152 -7.34 3.26 0.68
C ALA A 152 -7.50 4.31 1.80
N MET A 153 -7.90 3.89 3.00
CA MET A 153 -7.98 4.76 4.17
C MET A 153 -6.60 5.33 4.54
N LEU A 154 -5.57 4.48 4.59
CA LEU A 154 -4.21 4.93 4.88
C LEU A 154 -3.68 5.88 3.81
N LEU A 155 -3.96 5.60 2.53
CA LEU A 155 -3.58 6.48 1.42
C LEU A 155 -4.22 7.87 1.57
N PHE A 156 -5.51 7.92 1.89
CA PHE A 156 -6.23 9.16 2.16
C PHE A 156 -5.59 9.95 3.31
N MET A 157 -5.31 9.27 4.43
CA MET A 157 -4.65 9.90 5.59
C MET A 157 -3.24 10.38 5.26
N ALA A 158 -2.49 9.61 4.47
CA ALA A 158 -1.17 10.02 3.99
C ALA A 158 -1.25 11.34 3.21
N MET A 159 -2.16 11.45 2.23
CA MET A 159 -2.32 12.65 1.42
C MET A 159 -2.74 13.85 2.28
N MET A 160 -3.63 13.65 3.25
CA MET A 160 -4.06 14.70 4.16
C MET A 160 -2.90 15.26 5.00
N MET A 161 -2.04 14.38 5.51
CA MET A 161 -0.89 14.79 6.33
C MET A 161 0.26 15.38 5.50
N ILE A 162 0.51 14.85 4.31
CA ILE A 162 1.59 15.31 3.42
C ILE A 162 1.30 16.71 2.89
N HIS A 163 0.08 16.95 2.38
CA HIS A 163 -0.30 18.23 1.81
C HIS A 163 -0.85 19.23 2.82
N GLN A 164 -1.08 18.79 4.06
CA GLN A 164 -1.68 19.59 5.14
C GLN A 164 -3.05 20.18 4.74
N TYR A 165 -3.83 19.39 4.00
CA TYR A 165 -5.18 19.79 3.60
C TYR A 165 -6.22 19.36 4.63
N GLY A 166 -7.34 20.09 4.65
CA GLY A 166 -8.53 19.65 5.37
C GLY A 166 -9.20 18.47 4.69
N PHE A 167 -10.05 17.74 5.43
CA PHE A 167 -10.72 16.51 4.98
C PHE A 167 -11.36 16.63 3.59
N PHE A 168 -12.22 17.64 3.37
CA PHE A 168 -12.94 17.79 2.09
C PHE A 168 -12.01 18.11 0.92
N LYS A 169 -10.98 18.92 1.14
CA LYS A 169 -10.00 19.24 0.11
C LYS A 169 -9.19 18.01 -0.29
N THR A 170 -8.74 17.21 0.69
CA THR A 170 -8.05 15.96 0.44
C THR A 170 -8.92 14.97 -0.30
N LEU A 171 -10.19 14.80 0.11
CA LEU A 171 -11.14 13.88 -0.54
C LEU A 171 -11.30 14.24 -2.01
N LEU A 172 -11.49 15.52 -2.31
CA LEU A 172 -11.67 16.00 -3.64
C LEU A 172 -10.44 15.72 -4.51
N PHE A 173 -9.24 16.04 -4.03
CA PHE A 173 -8.00 15.81 -4.77
C PHE A 173 -7.64 14.33 -4.92
N THR A 174 -7.91 13.49 -3.90
CA THR A 174 -7.65 12.06 -4.00
C THR A 174 -8.60 11.36 -4.98
N ILE A 175 -9.83 11.84 -5.14
CA ILE A 175 -10.80 11.30 -6.12
C ILE A 175 -10.45 11.76 -7.55
N PHE A 176 -9.97 12.98 -7.72
CA PHE A 176 -9.63 13.52 -9.05
C PHE A 176 -8.21 13.10 -9.53
N THR A 177 -7.43 12.42 -8.70
CA THR A 177 -6.12 11.88 -9.04
C THR A 177 -6.22 10.48 -9.62
#